data_08078d0162c1a9c4ed8a27f9716e9468
#
_entry.id   08078d0162c1a9c4ed8a27f9716e9468
#
_cell.length_a   1.000
_cell.length_b   1.000
_cell.length_c   1.000
_cell.angle_alpha   90.00
_cell.angle_beta   90.00
_cell.angle_gamma   90.00
#
_symmetry.space_group_name_H-M   'P 1'
#
loop_
_entity.id
_entity.type
_entity.pdbx_description
1 polymer ?
#
loop_
_entity_poly.entity_id
_entity_poly.type
_entity_poly.pdbx_seq_one_letter_code
_entity_poly.pdbx_strand_id
1 'polypeptide(L)'
;MLAVFLSVSLATEMAETAPYAKFQLSESHLAATKRHRRIILNFDVISGDRRFGGRDPKELVQWKFHAIDQADVQIDSVWWCWGEGNQAPWPSKTMVLYDAAGYRKWVRDGVDIVKVFFDAAKERGIESFFNFRINGSDNDLGPFRSLERKIQNPQWLIRVPWRGPVGLWNYAIPEVRAFRLEILREIAERYDHNGISLDFARSCPVLPPGRQWELRDAMTDFMRKFRTMTQEVARRRGHPLLVGARIPASIEGCHYDGLDIETWVGEGLVDVLALGVRSFDIDVDAFRRLTAGTHIKLYPSIDDHHASDGYATPPIEIYRGVASNWWRQGVDGVQTFNFNHAPDFPYRKTWTTHLLAFRELGSPATLRHKNKIFVVQRRGGGHGQSVIPNPENWHTPRHMYINTNLLAALPETLDGSGKGDTMLTLAVGDDVTTDSARVENIALHVLVTDPAIKSQRQSPRLPAVVVATIGHAEDGLKNRPACTSIASELEARLNNVQLPSPRLDDGWIVFDPINPRLLAVGNNLVGLRYSGPPRAPQDQILIEKLELHVNYRER
;
A
#
# COMPACT_ATOMS: atom_id res chain seq x y z
N MET A 1 28.78 -58.09 -29.51
CA MET A 1 28.00 -57.81 -28.30
C MET A 1 27.43 -56.39 -28.43
N LEU A 2 26.17 -56.28 -28.78
CA LEU A 2 25.48 -55.01 -28.96
C LEU A 2 24.75 -54.71 -27.64
N ALA A 3 25.08 -53.60 -26.98
CA ALA A 3 24.38 -53.15 -25.80
C ALA A 3 23.22 -52.22 -26.23
N VAL A 4 22.02 -52.67 -25.95
CA VAL A 4 20.79 -51.88 -26.15
C VAL A 4 20.56 -51.04 -24.90
N PHE A 5 20.62 -49.71 -25.01
CA PHE A 5 20.17 -48.80 -23.97
C PHE A 5 18.66 -48.57 -24.10
N LEU A 6 17.89 -49.09 -23.15
CA LEU A 6 16.49 -48.71 -22.94
C LEU A 6 16.47 -47.38 -22.19
N SER A 7 16.03 -46.33 -22.84
CA SER A 7 15.65 -45.08 -22.20
C SER A 7 14.19 -45.20 -21.69
N VAL A 8 14.03 -45.27 -20.39
CA VAL A 8 12.72 -45.14 -19.73
C VAL A 8 12.43 -43.66 -19.58
N SER A 9 11.51 -43.14 -20.40
CA SER A 9 10.94 -41.82 -20.26
C SER A 9 9.90 -41.85 -19.15
N LEU A 10 10.24 -41.28 -18.00
CA LEU A 10 9.26 -40.96 -16.97
C LEU A 10 8.53 -39.67 -17.40
N ALA A 11 7.41 -39.82 -18.08
CA ALA A 11 6.44 -38.76 -18.24
C ALA A 11 5.71 -38.59 -16.88
N THR A 12 6.09 -37.56 -16.13
CA THR A 12 5.31 -37.10 -14.98
C THR A 12 4.04 -36.48 -15.56
N GLU A 13 2.92 -37.22 -15.52
CA GLU A 13 1.59 -36.64 -15.71
C GLU A 13 1.39 -35.60 -14.61
N MET A 14 1.54 -34.35 -14.95
CA MET A 14 0.95 -33.25 -14.18
C MET A 14 -0.56 -33.43 -14.28
N ALA A 15 -1.17 -33.87 -13.20
CA ALA A 15 -2.62 -33.87 -13.07
C ALA A 15 -3.09 -32.43 -13.30
N GLU A 16 -3.65 -32.15 -14.46
CA GLU A 16 -4.41 -30.96 -14.76
C GLU A 16 -5.58 -30.95 -13.78
N THR A 17 -5.45 -30.20 -12.69
CA THR A 17 -6.57 -29.94 -11.78
C THR A 17 -7.64 -29.25 -12.61
N ALA A 18 -8.81 -29.88 -12.75
CA ALA A 18 -9.94 -29.30 -13.44
C ALA A 18 -10.15 -27.85 -12.92
N PRO A 19 -10.29 -26.85 -13.80
CA PRO A 19 -10.45 -25.48 -13.37
C PRO A 19 -11.68 -25.38 -12.47
N TYR A 20 -11.50 -24.86 -11.25
CA TYR A 20 -12.62 -24.62 -10.34
C TYR A 20 -13.65 -23.76 -11.04
N ALA A 21 -14.93 -24.11 -10.87
CA ALA A 21 -16.00 -23.40 -11.53
C ALA A 21 -16.04 -21.93 -11.06
N LYS A 22 -15.97 -21.01 -12.02
CA LYS A 22 -16.09 -19.57 -11.76
C LYS A 22 -17.41 -19.27 -11.06
N PHE A 23 -17.37 -18.44 -10.01
CA PHE A 23 -18.57 -17.99 -9.32
C PHE A 23 -19.50 -17.23 -10.28
N GLN A 24 -20.76 -17.61 -10.30
CA GLN A 24 -21.79 -16.91 -11.07
C GLN A 24 -22.27 -15.69 -10.29
N LEU A 25 -22.08 -14.52 -10.87
CA LEU A 25 -22.49 -13.24 -10.30
C LEU A 25 -23.78 -12.77 -10.99
N SER A 26 -24.72 -12.21 -10.21
CA SER A 26 -25.95 -11.64 -10.76
C SER A 26 -25.66 -10.37 -11.59
N GLU A 27 -26.58 -10.00 -12.47
CA GLU A 27 -26.48 -8.75 -13.24
C GLU A 27 -26.37 -7.53 -12.33
N SER A 28 -27.15 -7.49 -11.24
CA SER A 28 -27.07 -6.42 -10.25
C SER A 28 -25.72 -6.37 -9.56
N HIS A 29 -25.08 -7.52 -9.29
CA HIS A 29 -23.74 -7.58 -8.74
C HIS A 29 -22.72 -7.01 -9.74
N LEU A 30 -22.76 -7.45 -11.00
CA LEU A 30 -21.90 -6.94 -12.06
C LEU A 30 -22.11 -5.44 -12.31
N ALA A 31 -23.33 -4.94 -12.21
CA ALA A 31 -23.62 -3.52 -12.29
C ALA A 31 -22.97 -2.73 -11.13
N ALA A 32 -23.02 -3.27 -9.91
CA ALA A 32 -22.41 -2.66 -8.73
C ALA A 32 -20.87 -2.59 -8.86
N THR A 33 -20.22 -3.57 -9.48
CA THR A 33 -18.77 -3.53 -9.73
C THR A 33 -18.38 -2.42 -10.72
N LYS A 34 -19.26 -2.05 -11.65
CA LYS A 34 -19.04 -1.00 -12.66
C LYS A 34 -19.17 0.41 -12.10
N ARG A 35 -19.59 0.59 -10.84
CA ARG A 35 -19.64 1.90 -10.22
C ARG A 35 -18.29 2.60 -10.36
N HIS A 36 -18.31 3.86 -10.81
CA HIS A 36 -17.09 4.66 -10.89
C HIS A 36 -16.67 5.09 -9.48
N ARG A 37 -15.44 4.78 -9.12
CA ARG A 37 -14.81 5.15 -7.85
C ARG A 37 -13.51 5.86 -8.17
N ARG A 38 -13.53 7.18 -8.20
CA ARG A 38 -12.32 7.98 -8.47
C ARG A 38 -11.32 7.82 -7.33
N ILE A 39 -11.79 8.01 -6.10
CA ILE A 39 -11.00 7.80 -4.90
C ILE A 39 -11.79 6.93 -3.93
N ILE A 40 -11.14 5.88 -3.43
CA ILE A 40 -11.57 5.11 -2.26
C ILE A 40 -10.81 5.63 -1.05
N LEU A 41 -11.51 6.18 -0.07
CA LEU A 41 -10.93 6.58 1.21
C LEU A 41 -10.98 5.42 2.20
N ASN A 42 -9.82 4.84 2.53
CA ASN A 42 -9.70 3.85 3.60
C ASN A 42 -9.23 4.54 4.89
N PHE A 43 -9.99 4.37 5.98
CA PHE A 43 -9.73 5.14 7.18
C PHE A 43 -10.01 4.41 8.49
N ASP A 44 -9.11 4.60 9.46
CA ASP A 44 -9.24 4.06 10.82
C ASP A 44 -10.21 4.90 11.66
N VAL A 45 -11.34 4.31 12.08
CA VAL A 45 -12.37 5.02 12.86
C VAL A 45 -12.04 5.03 14.34
N ILE A 46 -11.53 3.92 14.85
CA ILE A 46 -11.37 3.68 16.30
C ILE A 46 -10.47 4.70 17.00
N SER A 47 -9.58 5.36 16.27
CA SER A 47 -8.71 6.42 16.79
C SER A 47 -9.43 7.64 17.40
N GLY A 48 -10.74 7.78 17.13
CA GLY A 48 -11.57 8.86 17.68
C GLY A 48 -12.07 8.65 19.12
N ASP A 49 -11.87 7.46 19.70
CA ASP A 49 -12.45 7.11 21.01
C ASP A 49 -12.07 8.07 22.14
N ARG A 50 -10.81 8.45 22.24
CA ARG A 50 -10.34 9.34 23.34
C ARG A 50 -11.00 10.72 23.33
N ARG A 51 -11.44 11.19 22.17
CA ARG A 51 -12.01 12.51 21.98
C ARG A 51 -13.53 12.51 21.99
N PHE A 52 -14.16 11.52 21.36
CA PHE A 52 -15.59 11.50 21.06
C PHE A 52 -16.34 10.36 21.73
N GLY A 53 -15.63 9.37 22.26
CA GLY A 53 -16.23 8.17 22.81
C GLY A 53 -17.25 8.46 23.91
N GLY A 54 -18.47 7.92 23.75
CA GLY A 54 -19.58 8.10 24.69
C GLY A 54 -20.26 9.48 24.66
N ARG A 55 -19.85 10.37 23.75
CA ARG A 55 -20.53 11.66 23.44
C ARG A 55 -21.58 11.44 22.34
N ASP A 56 -22.16 12.53 21.82
CA ASP A 56 -23.04 12.44 20.66
C ASP A 56 -22.27 11.81 19.47
N PRO A 57 -22.72 10.68 18.93
CA PRO A 57 -22.02 10.02 17.82
C PRO A 57 -21.92 10.90 16.56
N LYS A 58 -22.81 11.87 16.39
CA LYS A 58 -22.77 12.85 15.30
C LYS A 58 -21.49 13.67 15.29
N GLU A 59 -20.91 13.97 16.46
CA GLU A 59 -19.64 14.71 16.55
C GLU A 59 -18.49 13.89 15.90
N LEU A 60 -18.44 12.58 16.16
CA LEU A 60 -17.46 11.71 15.53
C LEU A 60 -17.71 11.59 14.03
N VAL A 61 -18.96 11.48 13.59
CA VAL A 61 -19.32 11.46 12.17
C VAL A 61 -18.86 12.74 11.49
N GLN A 62 -19.20 13.91 12.00
CA GLN A 62 -18.79 15.19 11.43
C GLN A 62 -17.27 15.29 11.29
N TRP A 63 -16.54 14.84 12.31
CA TRP A 63 -15.09 14.87 12.30
C TRP A 63 -14.49 13.90 11.27
N LYS A 64 -15.02 12.67 11.18
CA LYS A 64 -14.50 11.66 10.24
C LYS A 64 -14.93 11.90 8.79
N PHE A 65 -16.09 12.51 8.58
CA PHE A 65 -16.59 12.85 7.25
C PHE A 65 -16.12 14.23 6.76
N HIS A 66 -15.35 14.96 7.59
CA HIS A 66 -14.90 16.31 7.25
C HIS A 66 -14.24 16.41 5.85
N ALA A 67 -13.39 15.45 5.48
CA ALA A 67 -12.77 15.43 4.17
C ALA A 67 -13.78 15.16 3.03
N ILE A 68 -14.77 14.30 3.28
CA ILE A 68 -15.82 13.92 2.32
C ILE A 68 -16.76 15.10 2.07
N ASP A 69 -17.03 15.89 3.11
CA ASP A 69 -17.95 17.03 3.06
C ASP A 69 -17.31 18.30 2.45
N GLN A 70 -16.02 18.24 2.01
CA GLN A 70 -15.38 19.35 1.31
C GLN A 70 -15.86 19.46 -0.14
N ALA A 71 -15.88 20.69 -0.67
CA ALA A 71 -16.22 20.93 -2.06
C ALA A 71 -15.14 20.34 -3.00
N ASP A 72 -15.58 19.86 -4.18
CA ASP A 72 -14.74 19.40 -5.28
C ASP A 72 -13.88 18.17 -5.01
N VAL A 73 -14.11 17.46 -3.90
CA VAL A 73 -13.41 16.19 -3.63
C VAL A 73 -13.95 15.07 -4.51
N GLN A 74 -13.09 14.12 -4.84
CA GLN A 74 -13.37 13.00 -5.73
C GLN A 74 -13.53 11.68 -4.96
N ILE A 75 -13.93 11.75 -3.70
CA ILE A 75 -14.16 10.58 -2.84
C ILE A 75 -15.54 10.00 -3.17
N ASP A 76 -15.58 8.82 -3.78
CA ASP A 76 -16.82 8.14 -4.19
C ASP A 76 -17.12 6.90 -3.33
N SER A 77 -16.14 6.39 -2.58
CA SER A 77 -16.28 5.23 -1.69
C SER A 77 -15.45 5.39 -0.42
N VAL A 78 -15.98 4.91 0.70
CA VAL A 78 -15.29 4.93 1.99
C VAL A 78 -15.19 3.52 2.57
N TRP A 79 -14.00 3.15 3.01
CA TRP A 79 -13.72 1.87 3.62
C TRP A 79 -13.35 2.07 5.08
N TRP A 80 -14.33 1.86 5.97
CA TRP A 80 -14.18 2.10 7.39
C TRP A 80 -13.50 0.94 8.09
N CYS A 81 -12.34 1.17 8.69
CA CYS A 81 -11.64 0.19 9.52
C CYS A 81 -12.02 0.39 10.99
N TRP A 82 -12.61 -0.65 11.57
CA TRP A 82 -13.10 -0.66 12.96
C TRP A 82 -12.16 -1.40 13.90
N GLY A 83 -10.86 -1.32 13.68
CA GLY A 83 -9.82 -1.92 14.51
C GLY A 83 -9.23 -3.19 13.92
N GLU A 84 -8.62 -4.00 14.79
CA GLU A 84 -7.75 -5.10 14.38
C GLU A 84 -8.49 -6.42 14.11
N GLY A 85 -9.82 -6.41 14.10
CA GLY A 85 -10.62 -7.62 13.84
C GLY A 85 -10.63 -8.63 14.98
N ASN A 86 -10.28 -8.21 16.21
CA ASN A 86 -10.28 -9.03 17.42
C ASN A 86 -11.30 -8.55 18.46
N GLN A 87 -11.73 -7.30 18.34
CA GLN A 87 -12.73 -6.66 19.19
C GLN A 87 -13.74 -5.92 18.32
N ALA A 88 -14.95 -5.76 18.81
CA ALA A 88 -16.03 -5.06 18.13
C ALA A 88 -16.42 -3.77 18.87
N PRO A 89 -16.62 -2.63 18.17
CA PRO A 89 -17.21 -1.43 18.77
C PRO A 89 -18.76 -1.50 18.84
N TRP A 90 -19.34 -2.67 18.67
CA TRP A 90 -20.78 -2.98 18.75
C TRP A 90 -21.02 -4.21 19.64
N PRO A 91 -22.27 -4.47 20.10
CA PRO A 91 -22.59 -5.67 20.88
C PRO A 91 -22.54 -6.92 19.97
N SER A 92 -21.34 -7.44 19.74
CA SER A 92 -21.06 -8.61 18.93
C SER A 92 -21.42 -9.89 19.67
N LYS A 93 -21.87 -10.92 18.91
CA LYS A 93 -22.07 -12.28 19.41
C LYS A 93 -20.79 -13.11 19.36
N THR A 94 -19.83 -12.72 18.53
CA THR A 94 -18.63 -13.49 18.21
C THR A 94 -17.36 -12.87 18.77
N MET A 95 -17.31 -11.57 18.92
CA MET A 95 -16.15 -10.82 19.43
C MET A 95 -16.45 -10.15 20.76
N VAL A 96 -15.42 -9.96 21.58
CA VAL A 96 -15.52 -9.14 22.79
C VAL A 96 -15.70 -7.67 22.41
N LEU A 97 -16.43 -6.94 23.24
CA LEU A 97 -16.60 -5.50 23.06
C LEU A 97 -15.25 -4.78 23.22
N TYR A 98 -15.03 -3.78 22.38
CA TYR A 98 -13.84 -2.93 22.45
C TYR A 98 -13.72 -2.28 23.83
N ASP A 99 -12.59 -2.51 24.49
CA ASP A 99 -12.37 -2.13 25.88
C ASP A 99 -11.97 -0.66 26.05
N ALA A 100 -12.82 0.24 25.54
CA ALA A 100 -12.71 1.67 25.74
C ALA A 100 -14.01 2.23 26.36
N ALA A 101 -13.87 3.10 27.34
CA ALA A 101 -15.00 3.58 28.14
C ALA A 101 -16.09 4.23 27.28
N GLY A 102 -15.71 4.94 26.21
CA GLY A 102 -16.63 5.60 25.31
C GLY A 102 -17.45 4.63 24.49
N TYR A 103 -16.82 3.58 23.93
CA TYR A 103 -17.55 2.54 23.19
C TYR A 103 -18.47 1.73 24.09
N ARG A 104 -18.02 1.40 25.30
CA ARG A 104 -18.89 0.75 26.30
C ARG A 104 -20.09 1.60 26.67
N LYS A 105 -19.91 2.92 26.76
CA LYS A 105 -21.03 3.84 27.02
C LYS A 105 -22.02 3.85 25.86
N TRP A 106 -21.57 4.00 24.61
CA TRP A 106 -22.44 3.94 23.44
C TRP A 106 -23.27 2.66 23.41
N VAL A 107 -22.65 1.52 23.60
CA VAL A 107 -23.37 0.24 23.60
C VAL A 107 -24.40 0.16 24.73
N ARG A 108 -24.09 0.64 25.93
CA ARG A 108 -25.07 0.70 27.04
C ARG A 108 -26.24 1.63 26.74
N ASP A 109 -25.96 2.73 26.04
CA ASP A 109 -26.98 3.73 25.66
C ASP A 109 -27.76 3.31 24.38
N GLY A 110 -27.52 2.08 23.87
CA GLY A 110 -28.20 1.55 22.67
C GLY A 110 -27.67 2.11 21.35
N VAL A 111 -26.51 2.77 21.35
CA VAL A 111 -25.89 3.34 20.16
C VAL A 111 -24.98 2.31 19.51
N ASP A 112 -25.28 1.95 18.24
CA ASP A 112 -24.39 1.19 17.37
C ASP A 112 -23.65 2.16 16.46
N ILE A 113 -22.42 2.51 16.85
CA ILE A 113 -21.62 3.52 16.15
C ILE A 113 -21.28 3.10 14.71
N VAL A 114 -21.15 1.81 14.44
CA VAL A 114 -20.89 1.28 13.08
C VAL A 114 -22.09 1.55 12.17
N LYS A 115 -23.30 1.29 12.68
CA LYS A 115 -24.54 1.61 11.96
C LYS A 115 -24.65 3.10 11.68
N VAL A 116 -24.35 3.96 12.66
CA VAL A 116 -24.39 5.43 12.49
C VAL A 116 -23.48 5.88 11.34
N PHE A 117 -22.30 5.27 11.18
CA PHE A 117 -21.38 5.60 10.08
C PHE A 117 -21.89 5.14 8.71
N PHE A 118 -22.48 3.95 8.62
CA PHE A 118 -23.07 3.48 7.37
C PHE A 118 -24.30 4.30 6.97
N ASP A 119 -25.15 4.66 7.93
CA ASP A 119 -26.27 5.54 7.67
C ASP A 119 -25.79 6.92 7.18
N ALA A 120 -24.78 7.49 7.83
CA ALA A 120 -24.20 8.79 7.42
C ALA A 120 -23.56 8.76 6.03
N ALA A 121 -22.94 7.65 5.62
CA ALA A 121 -22.44 7.47 4.27
C ALA A 121 -23.60 7.38 3.25
N LYS A 122 -24.64 6.63 3.59
CA LYS A 122 -25.85 6.47 2.76
C LYS A 122 -26.58 7.81 2.55
N GLU A 123 -26.72 8.62 3.60
CA GLU A 123 -27.30 9.97 3.53
C GLU A 123 -26.54 10.88 2.56
N ARG A 124 -25.23 10.70 2.42
CA ARG A 124 -24.35 11.42 1.48
C ARG A 124 -24.28 10.81 0.08
N GLY A 125 -24.96 9.68 -0.16
CA GLY A 125 -24.89 8.94 -1.43
C GLY A 125 -23.51 8.31 -1.69
N ILE A 126 -22.66 8.20 -0.66
CA ILE A 126 -21.31 7.63 -0.74
C ILE A 126 -21.39 6.11 -0.53
N GLU A 127 -20.71 5.36 -1.40
CA GLU A 127 -20.53 3.94 -1.21
C GLU A 127 -19.70 3.66 0.04
N SER A 128 -20.09 2.65 0.83
CA SER A 128 -19.38 2.33 2.07
C SER A 128 -19.09 0.84 2.22
N PHE A 129 -17.86 0.53 2.61
CA PHE A 129 -17.41 -0.83 2.91
C PHE A 129 -17.00 -0.95 4.37
N PHE A 130 -17.20 -2.13 4.93
CA PHE A 130 -16.51 -2.54 6.15
C PHE A 130 -15.10 -3.03 5.77
N ASN A 131 -14.05 -2.34 6.22
CA ASN A 131 -12.68 -2.80 6.04
C ASN A 131 -12.24 -3.64 7.24
N PHE A 132 -11.99 -4.92 7.00
CA PHE A 132 -11.66 -5.90 8.03
C PHE A 132 -10.18 -6.29 7.96
N ARG A 133 -9.41 -5.94 8.98
CA ARG A 133 -8.02 -6.40 9.13
C ARG A 133 -8.01 -7.88 9.46
N ILE A 134 -7.54 -8.68 8.52
CA ILE A 134 -7.66 -10.14 8.63
C ILE A 134 -6.79 -10.72 9.75
N ASN A 135 -5.65 -10.07 10.05
CA ASN A 135 -4.72 -10.50 11.07
C ASN A 135 -4.19 -9.35 11.95
N GLY A 136 -4.99 -8.34 12.16
CA GLY A 136 -4.64 -7.21 13.02
C GLY A 136 -4.29 -7.64 14.45
N SER A 137 -3.35 -6.94 15.07
CA SER A 137 -2.79 -7.31 16.36
C SER A 137 -2.37 -6.15 17.25
N ASP A 138 -2.61 -4.89 16.83
CA ASP A 138 -2.20 -3.71 17.61
C ASP A 138 -2.90 -3.64 18.97
N ASN A 139 -4.13 -4.14 19.06
CA ASN A 139 -4.89 -4.20 20.31
C ASN A 139 -4.53 -5.40 21.20
N ASP A 140 -3.60 -6.24 20.78
CA ASP A 140 -3.15 -7.39 21.54
C ASP A 140 -2.09 -7.04 22.60
N LEU A 141 -1.63 -5.79 22.62
CA LEU A 141 -0.56 -5.28 23.50
C LEU A 141 -1.14 -4.60 24.77
N GLY A 142 -2.15 -5.17 25.39
CA GLY A 142 -2.74 -4.58 26.58
C GLY A 142 -3.55 -5.58 27.42
N PRO A 143 -4.17 -5.16 28.52
CA PRO A 143 -4.97 -6.02 29.40
C PRO A 143 -6.33 -6.36 28.77
N PHE A 144 -6.37 -6.61 27.46
CA PHE A 144 -7.60 -6.71 26.71
C PHE A 144 -8.13 -8.15 26.65
N ARG A 145 -9.42 -8.32 26.87
CA ARG A 145 -10.13 -9.60 26.77
C ARG A 145 -10.06 -10.24 25.38
N SER A 146 -9.72 -9.47 24.32
CA SER A 146 -9.47 -10.04 22.98
C SER A 146 -8.40 -11.11 22.97
N LEU A 147 -7.50 -11.09 23.96
CA LEU A 147 -6.46 -12.11 24.15
C LEU A 147 -7.01 -13.45 24.66
N GLU A 148 -8.17 -13.49 25.33
CA GLU A 148 -8.68 -14.73 25.93
C GLU A 148 -8.75 -15.87 24.92
N ARG A 149 -9.33 -15.62 23.72
CA ARG A 149 -9.42 -16.65 22.69
C ARG A 149 -8.05 -17.08 22.16
N LYS A 150 -7.09 -16.18 22.07
CA LYS A 150 -5.72 -16.49 21.68
C LYS A 150 -4.98 -17.26 22.79
N ILE A 151 -5.18 -16.88 24.04
CA ILE A 151 -4.59 -17.56 25.21
C ILE A 151 -5.16 -18.97 25.37
N GLN A 152 -6.47 -19.14 25.19
CA GLN A 152 -7.15 -20.44 25.29
C GLN A 152 -6.76 -21.38 24.14
N ASN A 153 -6.32 -20.83 22.99
CA ASN A 153 -5.99 -21.59 21.79
C ASN A 153 -4.61 -21.25 21.25
N PRO A 154 -3.53 -21.45 22.02
CA PRO A 154 -2.17 -21.10 21.60
C PRO A 154 -1.73 -21.86 20.33
N GLN A 155 -2.33 -23.01 20.04
CA GLN A 155 -2.10 -23.81 18.83
C GLN A 155 -2.67 -23.14 17.57
N TRP A 156 -3.57 -22.17 17.70
CA TRP A 156 -4.14 -21.40 16.58
C TRP A 156 -3.25 -20.26 16.11
N LEU A 157 -2.09 -20.06 16.72
CA LEU A 157 -1.29 -18.86 16.53
C LEU A 157 0.03 -19.13 15.80
N ILE A 158 0.41 -18.19 14.97
CA ILE A 158 1.75 -18.05 14.44
C ILE A 158 2.55 -17.22 15.44
N ARG A 159 3.63 -17.78 15.97
CA ARG A 159 4.57 -17.08 16.86
C ARG A 159 5.64 -16.41 16.01
N VAL A 160 5.76 -15.10 16.17
CA VAL A 160 6.78 -14.29 15.47
C VAL A 160 7.50 -13.39 16.48
N PRO A 161 8.82 -13.20 16.37
CA PRO A 161 9.61 -12.49 17.40
C PRO A 161 9.13 -11.06 17.68
N TRP A 162 8.58 -10.39 16.67
CA TRP A 162 8.16 -8.99 16.78
C TRP A 162 6.77 -8.77 17.37
N ARG A 163 6.03 -9.84 17.70
CA ARG A 163 4.68 -9.75 18.31
C ARG A 163 4.61 -10.21 19.74
N GLY A 164 5.75 -10.46 20.37
CA GLY A 164 5.78 -10.93 21.75
C GLY A 164 5.01 -12.24 21.95
N PRO A 165 4.39 -12.47 23.12
CA PRO A 165 3.75 -13.75 23.43
C PRO A 165 2.43 -13.99 22.69
N VAL A 166 1.83 -12.96 22.10
CA VAL A 166 0.43 -13.04 21.64
C VAL A 166 0.29 -13.73 20.28
N GLY A 167 1.19 -13.55 19.33
CA GLY A 167 1.12 -14.22 18.02
C GLY A 167 -0.04 -13.76 17.11
N LEU A 168 0.02 -14.20 15.88
CA LEU A 168 -0.93 -13.91 14.79
C LEU A 168 -1.85 -15.12 14.56
N TRP A 169 -3.05 -14.90 14.00
CA TRP A 169 -3.94 -15.99 13.62
C TRP A 169 -3.34 -16.83 12.50
N ASN A 170 -3.34 -18.15 12.66
CA ASN A 170 -2.85 -19.11 11.67
C ASN A 170 -4.00 -19.61 10.79
N TYR A 171 -4.12 -19.05 9.60
CA TYR A 171 -5.18 -19.45 8.67
C TYR A 171 -4.99 -20.83 8.02
N ALA A 172 -3.86 -21.50 8.24
CA ALA A 172 -3.73 -22.92 7.88
C ALA A 172 -4.70 -23.81 8.71
N ILE A 173 -5.15 -23.32 9.88
CA ILE A 173 -6.02 -24.05 10.82
C ILE A 173 -7.48 -23.83 10.47
N PRO A 174 -8.26 -24.91 10.20
CA PRO A 174 -9.66 -24.80 9.80
C PRO A 174 -10.53 -24.05 10.81
N GLU A 175 -10.31 -24.24 12.10
CA GLU A 175 -11.07 -23.60 13.18
C GLU A 175 -10.85 -22.08 13.21
N VAL A 176 -9.63 -21.63 12.90
CA VAL A 176 -9.33 -20.20 12.75
C VAL A 176 -10.13 -19.62 11.57
N ARG A 177 -10.11 -20.29 10.41
CA ARG A 177 -10.89 -19.84 9.25
C ARG A 177 -12.39 -19.81 9.54
N ALA A 178 -12.92 -20.83 10.21
CA ALA A 178 -14.33 -20.89 10.60
C ALA A 178 -14.71 -19.73 11.53
N PHE A 179 -13.91 -19.47 12.57
CA PHE A 179 -14.10 -18.37 13.50
C PHE A 179 -14.07 -17.00 12.80
N ARG A 180 -13.12 -16.79 11.89
CA ARG A 180 -13.02 -15.51 11.17
C ARG A 180 -14.19 -15.31 10.20
N LEU A 181 -14.69 -16.40 9.57
CA LEU A 181 -15.89 -16.36 8.72
C LEU A 181 -17.16 -16.07 9.53
N GLU A 182 -17.27 -16.57 10.76
CA GLU A 182 -18.39 -16.27 11.65
C GLU A 182 -18.47 -14.77 11.98
N ILE A 183 -17.33 -14.14 12.28
CA ILE A 183 -17.24 -12.68 12.48
C ILE A 183 -17.71 -11.92 11.23
N LEU A 184 -17.20 -12.31 10.07
CA LEU A 184 -17.53 -11.66 8.79
C LEU A 184 -19.01 -11.82 8.43
N ARG A 185 -19.60 -12.99 8.76
CA ARG A 185 -21.04 -13.23 8.59
C ARG A 185 -21.87 -12.33 9.51
N GLU A 186 -21.49 -12.18 10.77
CA GLU A 186 -22.16 -11.26 11.69
C GLU A 186 -22.15 -9.82 11.15
N ILE A 187 -21.00 -9.34 10.66
CA ILE A 187 -20.86 -8.01 10.05
C ILE A 187 -21.77 -7.90 8.81
N ALA A 188 -21.72 -8.89 7.91
CA ALA A 188 -22.48 -8.90 6.68
C ALA A 188 -23.99 -8.89 6.93
N GLU A 189 -24.48 -9.61 7.93
CA GLU A 189 -25.90 -9.72 8.25
C GLU A 189 -26.44 -8.53 9.06
N ARG A 190 -25.56 -7.90 9.85
CA ARG A 190 -25.93 -6.83 10.77
C ARG A 190 -26.10 -5.48 10.11
N TYR A 191 -25.27 -5.15 9.10
CA TYR A 191 -25.18 -3.81 8.54
C TYR A 191 -25.57 -3.74 7.07
N ASP A 192 -26.24 -2.65 6.69
CA ASP A 192 -26.58 -2.32 5.30
C ASP A 192 -25.45 -1.51 4.66
N HIS A 193 -24.39 -2.21 4.23
CA HIS A 193 -23.24 -1.64 3.54
C HIS A 193 -23.04 -2.27 2.16
N ASN A 194 -22.24 -1.64 1.29
CA ASN A 194 -22.07 -2.05 -0.10
C ASN A 194 -21.06 -3.19 -0.27
N GLY A 195 -20.15 -3.40 0.68
CA GLY A 195 -19.14 -4.44 0.59
C GLY A 195 -18.32 -4.63 1.85
N ILE A 196 -17.55 -5.72 1.86
CA ILE A 196 -16.54 -5.99 2.88
C ILE A 196 -15.19 -6.09 2.18
N SER A 197 -14.21 -5.33 2.66
CA SER A 197 -12.82 -5.43 2.25
C SER A 197 -12.01 -6.21 3.27
N LEU A 198 -11.22 -7.18 2.82
CA LEU A 198 -10.28 -7.92 3.63
C LEU A 198 -8.88 -7.33 3.47
N ASP A 199 -8.28 -6.86 4.55
CA ASP A 199 -6.95 -6.26 4.53
C ASP A 199 -5.88 -7.32 4.84
N PHE A 200 -5.30 -7.91 3.80
CA PHE A 200 -4.19 -8.86 3.88
C PHE A 200 -2.83 -8.18 3.98
N ALA A 201 -2.75 -6.91 3.62
CA ALA A 201 -1.49 -6.19 3.60
C ALA A 201 -1.04 -5.75 5.01
N ARG A 202 -1.92 -5.88 6.01
CA ARG A 202 -1.60 -5.57 7.40
C ARG A 202 -1.39 -6.81 8.24
N SER A 203 -0.33 -6.78 9.07
CA SER A 203 -0.02 -7.82 10.06
C SER A 203 0.23 -9.21 9.44
N CYS A 204 1.05 -9.26 8.40
CA CYS A 204 1.59 -10.52 7.88
C CYS A 204 2.51 -11.20 8.91
N PRO A 205 2.70 -12.52 8.83
CA PRO A 205 2.08 -13.46 7.90
C PRO A 205 0.71 -13.95 8.36
N VAL A 206 -0.13 -14.40 7.42
CA VAL A 206 -1.43 -15.07 7.69
C VAL A 206 -1.31 -16.59 7.72
N LEU A 207 -0.21 -17.11 7.19
CA LEU A 207 0.16 -18.53 7.14
C LEU A 207 1.54 -18.73 7.78
N PRO A 208 1.90 -19.95 8.23
CA PRO A 208 3.18 -20.24 8.84
C PRO A 208 4.37 -19.77 7.99
N PRO A 209 5.33 -19.02 8.60
CA PRO A 209 6.50 -18.51 7.88
C PRO A 209 7.30 -19.62 7.19
N GLY A 210 7.72 -19.37 5.94
CA GLY A 210 8.46 -20.31 5.12
C GLY A 210 7.59 -21.36 4.41
N ARG A 211 6.29 -21.43 4.74
CA ARG A 211 5.33 -22.38 4.14
C ARG A 211 4.12 -21.70 3.52
N GLN A 212 4.16 -20.38 3.36
CA GLN A 212 2.99 -19.61 2.94
C GLN A 212 2.46 -20.10 1.58
N TRP A 213 3.32 -20.23 0.59
CA TRP A 213 2.93 -20.68 -0.74
C TRP A 213 2.46 -22.15 -0.76
N GLU A 214 3.11 -23.02 0.02
CA GLU A 214 2.68 -24.42 0.19
C GLU A 214 1.24 -24.50 0.74
N LEU A 215 0.90 -23.62 1.68
CA LEU A 215 -0.39 -23.63 2.38
C LEU A 215 -1.43 -22.67 1.78
N ARG A 216 -1.18 -22.07 0.61
CA ARG A 216 -2.05 -21.08 -0.04
C ARG A 216 -3.49 -21.54 -0.26
N ASP A 217 -3.70 -22.86 -0.44
CA ASP A 217 -5.04 -23.43 -0.65
C ASP A 217 -5.95 -23.18 0.56
N ALA A 218 -5.39 -23.06 1.77
CA ALA A 218 -6.16 -22.71 2.96
C ALA A 218 -6.75 -21.30 2.86
N MET A 219 -6.00 -20.33 2.30
CA MET A 219 -6.51 -18.97 2.09
C MET A 219 -7.50 -18.93 0.94
N THR A 220 -7.26 -19.67 -0.12
CA THR A 220 -8.21 -19.77 -1.25
C THR A 220 -9.53 -20.42 -0.82
N ASP A 221 -9.50 -21.49 -0.01
CA ASP A 221 -10.70 -22.08 0.60
C ASP A 221 -11.46 -21.07 1.48
N PHE A 222 -10.73 -20.29 2.28
CA PHE A 222 -11.33 -19.21 3.07
C PHE A 222 -12.05 -18.18 2.16
N MET A 223 -11.42 -17.75 1.07
CA MET A 223 -11.99 -16.79 0.13
C MET A 223 -13.21 -17.37 -0.60
N ARG A 224 -13.20 -18.65 -1.00
CA ARG A 224 -14.38 -19.32 -1.59
C ARG A 224 -15.57 -19.33 -0.63
N LYS A 225 -15.34 -19.69 0.64
CA LYS A 225 -16.37 -19.69 1.69
C LYS A 225 -16.87 -18.26 1.97
N PHE A 226 -15.97 -17.30 1.98
CA PHE A 226 -16.34 -15.90 2.15
C PHE A 226 -17.19 -15.38 0.97
N ARG A 227 -16.81 -15.67 -0.28
CA ARG A 227 -17.61 -15.33 -1.46
C ARG A 227 -18.99 -15.98 -1.43
N THR A 228 -19.08 -17.28 -1.08
CA THR A 228 -20.35 -17.98 -0.91
C THR A 228 -21.24 -17.27 0.11
N MET A 229 -20.68 -16.95 1.28
CA MET A 229 -21.39 -16.26 2.35
C MET A 229 -21.89 -14.89 1.91
N THR A 230 -21.07 -14.08 1.21
CA THR A 230 -21.50 -12.75 0.73
C THR A 230 -22.62 -12.83 -0.29
N GLN A 231 -22.62 -13.84 -1.18
CA GLN A 231 -23.72 -14.08 -2.11
C GLN A 231 -25.02 -14.53 -1.40
N GLU A 232 -24.92 -15.37 -0.38
CA GLU A 232 -26.08 -15.77 0.44
C GLU A 232 -26.71 -14.55 1.13
N VAL A 233 -25.88 -13.70 1.74
CA VAL A 233 -26.37 -12.48 2.39
C VAL A 233 -26.96 -11.51 1.36
N ALA A 234 -26.30 -11.30 0.22
CA ALA A 234 -26.79 -10.44 -0.85
C ALA A 234 -28.17 -10.87 -1.35
N ARG A 235 -28.39 -12.19 -1.56
CA ARG A 235 -29.71 -12.72 -1.96
C ARG A 235 -30.79 -12.44 -0.91
N ARG A 236 -30.49 -12.60 0.38
CA ARG A 236 -31.43 -12.29 1.47
C ARG A 236 -31.73 -10.80 1.61
N ARG A 237 -30.72 -9.95 1.36
CA ARG A 237 -30.83 -8.49 1.43
C ARG A 237 -31.52 -7.87 0.21
N GLY A 238 -31.56 -8.58 -0.92
CA GLY A 238 -32.09 -8.09 -2.20
C GLY A 238 -31.16 -7.10 -2.93
N HIS A 239 -29.92 -6.94 -2.48
CA HIS A 239 -28.92 -6.10 -3.16
C HIS A 239 -27.50 -6.67 -2.98
N PRO A 240 -26.55 -6.34 -3.90
CA PRO A 240 -25.21 -6.87 -3.89
C PRO A 240 -24.43 -6.56 -2.62
N LEU A 241 -23.51 -7.47 -2.26
CA LEU A 241 -22.49 -7.29 -1.25
C LEU A 241 -21.13 -7.59 -1.90
N LEU A 242 -20.37 -6.55 -2.20
CA LEU A 242 -19.09 -6.65 -2.91
C LEU A 242 -17.97 -7.17 -1.99
N VAL A 243 -17.00 -7.83 -2.60
CA VAL A 243 -15.78 -8.30 -1.92
C VAL A 243 -14.58 -7.49 -2.38
N GLY A 244 -14.01 -6.72 -1.45
CA GLY A 244 -12.73 -6.06 -1.63
C GLY A 244 -11.59 -6.88 -1.00
N ALA A 245 -10.39 -6.72 -1.52
CA ALA A 245 -9.18 -7.23 -0.88
C ALA A 245 -8.06 -6.20 -1.03
N ARG A 246 -7.35 -5.91 0.07
CA ARG A 246 -6.11 -5.14 0.03
C ARG A 246 -4.94 -6.11 0.11
N ILE A 247 -4.11 -6.11 -0.93
CA ILE A 247 -3.08 -7.11 -1.19
C ILE A 247 -1.71 -6.44 -1.45
N PRO A 248 -0.60 -7.21 -1.46
CA PRO A 248 0.73 -6.70 -1.81
C PRO A 248 0.80 -5.97 -3.16
N ALA A 249 1.91 -5.23 -3.36
CA ALA A 249 2.15 -4.38 -4.52
C ALA A 249 2.50 -5.14 -5.80
N SER A 250 2.73 -6.45 -5.72
CA SER A 250 3.06 -7.32 -6.85
C SER A 250 2.46 -8.71 -6.69
N ILE A 251 2.32 -9.43 -7.80
CA ILE A 251 1.87 -10.83 -7.79
C ILE A 251 2.86 -11.69 -6.99
N GLU A 252 4.16 -11.47 -7.18
CA GLU A 252 5.19 -12.15 -6.39
C GLU A 252 5.02 -11.87 -4.89
N GLY A 253 4.74 -10.62 -4.51
CA GLY A 253 4.44 -10.28 -3.12
C GLY A 253 3.21 -11.02 -2.57
N CYS A 254 2.19 -11.25 -3.40
CA CYS A 254 1.05 -12.08 -3.03
C CYS A 254 1.48 -13.54 -2.78
N HIS A 255 2.32 -14.10 -3.66
CA HIS A 255 2.85 -15.46 -3.50
C HIS A 255 3.66 -15.60 -2.20
N TYR A 256 4.49 -14.60 -1.86
CA TYR A 256 5.23 -14.58 -0.59
C TYR A 256 4.32 -14.64 0.64
N ASP A 257 3.14 -14.04 0.57
CA ASP A 257 2.17 -14.06 1.66
C ASP A 257 1.21 -15.27 1.59
N GLY A 258 1.35 -16.12 0.56
CA GLY A 258 0.50 -17.30 0.34
C GLY A 258 -0.90 -16.93 -0.16
N LEU A 259 -1.00 -15.85 -0.93
CA LEU A 259 -2.23 -15.40 -1.58
C LEU A 259 -2.18 -15.78 -3.05
N ASP A 260 -2.91 -16.82 -3.44
CA ASP A 260 -3.03 -17.29 -4.83
C ASP A 260 -3.99 -16.37 -5.60
N ILE A 261 -3.49 -15.19 -5.94
CA ILE A 261 -4.30 -14.13 -6.54
C ILE A 261 -4.78 -14.52 -7.94
N GLU A 262 -4.02 -15.34 -8.65
CA GLU A 262 -4.41 -15.87 -9.96
C GLU A 262 -5.67 -16.72 -9.85
N THR A 263 -5.71 -17.62 -8.89
CA THR A 263 -6.92 -18.42 -8.60
C THR A 263 -8.07 -17.54 -8.13
N TRP A 264 -7.81 -16.54 -7.27
CA TRP A 264 -8.88 -15.65 -6.80
C TRP A 264 -9.52 -14.86 -7.94
N VAL A 265 -8.70 -14.39 -8.87
CA VAL A 265 -9.18 -13.68 -10.07
C VAL A 265 -9.90 -14.65 -11.02
N GLY A 266 -9.33 -15.81 -11.30
CA GLY A 266 -9.91 -16.81 -12.20
C GLY A 266 -11.28 -17.29 -11.76
N GLU A 267 -11.48 -17.52 -10.47
CA GLU A 267 -12.74 -17.96 -9.88
C GLU A 267 -13.72 -16.81 -9.57
N GLY A 268 -13.29 -15.55 -9.63
CA GLY A 268 -14.12 -14.39 -9.32
C GLY A 268 -14.41 -14.25 -7.82
N LEU A 269 -13.41 -14.52 -6.96
CA LEU A 269 -13.55 -14.47 -5.51
C LEU A 269 -13.53 -13.04 -4.96
N VAL A 270 -13.06 -12.07 -5.76
CA VAL A 270 -12.96 -10.66 -5.40
C VAL A 270 -13.60 -9.78 -6.47
N ASP A 271 -13.99 -8.57 -6.11
CA ASP A 271 -14.58 -7.57 -7.01
C ASP A 271 -13.68 -6.33 -7.14
N VAL A 272 -12.96 -6.01 -6.06
CA VAL A 272 -12.10 -4.83 -5.95
C VAL A 272 -10.76 -5.24 -5.33
N LEU A 273 -9.67 -4.94 -6.01
CA LEU A 273 -8.32 -5.12 -5.49
C LEU A 273 -7.71 -3.76 -5.17
N ALA A 274 -7.42 -3.53 -3.89
CA ALA A 274 -6.58 -2.43 -3.45
C ALA A 274 -5.13 -2.92 -3.40
N LEU A 275 -4.24 -2.31 -4.19
CA LEU A 275 -2.89 -2.79 -4.42
C LEU A 275 -1.88 -2.04 -3.57
N GLY A 276 -1.05 -2.76 -2.85
CA GLY A 276 0.02 -2.20 -2.03
C GLY A 276 -0.45 -1.64 -0.68
N VAL A 277 0.52 -1.22 0.10
CA VAL A 277 0.29 -0.63 1.43
C VAL A 277 1.02 0.70 1.56
N ARG A 278 2.31 0.75 1.30
CA ARG A 278 3.19 1.91 1.47
C ARG A 278 4.22 1.95 0.35
N SER A 279 3.77 1.63 -0.87
CA SER A 279 4.62 1.57 -2.04
C SER A 279 4.11 2.54 -3.09
N PHE A 280 5.02 3.30 -3.69
CA PHE A 280 4.74 4.06 -4.90
C PHE A 280 4.90 3.18 -6.14
N ASP A 281 5.83 2.22 -6.08
CA ASP A 281 6.05 1.24 -7.13
C ASP A 281 5.10 0.05 -6.91
N ILE A 282 4.07 -0.01 -7.73
CA ILE A 282 3.07 -1.09 -7.76
C ILE A 282 3.06 -1.65 -9.18
N ASP A 283 3.13 -2.96 -9.32
CA ASP A 283 3.08 -3.63 -10.63
C ASP A 283 1.64 -3.68 -11.16
N VAL A 284 1.09 -2.50 -11.44
CA VAL A 284 -0.26 -2.35 -11.98
C VAL A 284 -0.40 -3.10 -13.31
N ASP A 285 0.63 -3.08 -14.15
CA ASP A 285 0.59 -3.75 -15.46
C ASP A 285 0.40 -5.26 -15.34
N ALA A 286 1.05 -5.91 -14.37
CA ALA A 286 0.84 -7.34 -14.12
C ALA A 286 -0.58 -7.62 -13.62
N PHE A 287 -1.08 -6.84 -12.65
CA PHE A 287 -2.45 -6.99 -12.17
C PHE A 287 -3.48 -6.69 -13.27
N ARG A 288 -3.22 -5.71 -14.14
CA ARG A 288 -4.12 -5.39 -15.27
C ARG A 288 -4.17 -6.54 -16.28
N ARG A 289 -3.02 -7.16 -16.60
CA ARG A 289 -2.99 -8.37 -17.44
C ARG A 289 -3.76 -9.52 -16.80
N LEU A 290 -3.55 -9.75 -15.51
CA LEU A 290 -4.24 -10.81 -14.76
C LEU A 290 -5.76 -10.61 -14.73
N THR A 291 -6.24 -9.38 -14.53
CA THR A 291 -7.67 -9.07 -14.42
C THR A 291 -8.35 -8.78 -15.76
N ALA A 292 -7.61 -8.88 -16.89
CA ALA A 292 -8.17 -8.60 -18.21
C ALA A 292 -9.39 -9.47 -18.52
N GLY A 293 -10.46 -8.85 -19.02
CA GLY A 293 -11.71 -9.56 -19.34
C GLY A 293 -12.55 -9.98 -18.13
N THR A 294 -12.17 -9.60 -16.91
CA THR A 294 -12.95 -9.84 -15.69
C THR A 294 -13.74 -8.60 -15.26
N HIS A 295 -14.57 -8.75 -14.23
CA HIS A 295 -15.30 -7.63 -13.61
C HIS A 295 -14.46 -6.88 -12.56
N ILE A 296 -13.28 -7.38 -12.22
CA ILE A 296 -12.45 -6.94 -11.09
C ILE A 296 -11.83 -5.57 -11.37
N LYS A 297 -11.86 -4.70 -10.37
CA LYS A 297 -11.39 -3.32 -10.44
C LYS A 297 -10.12 -3.13 -9.61
N LEU A 298 -9.17 -2.33 -10.13
CA LEU A 298 -7.85 -2.11 -9.55
C LEU A 298 -7.69 -0.70 -8.99
N TYR A 299 -7.30 -0.61 -7.71
CA TYR A 299 -7.08 0.64 -6.98
C TYR A 299 -5.73 0.59 -6.25
N PRO A 300 -4.65 1.12 -6.82
CA PRO A 300 -3.40 1.29 -6.09
C PRO A 300 -3.62 2.11 -4.82
N SER A 301 -2.98 1.69 -3.72
CA SER A 301 -3.17 2.31 -2.40
C SER A 301 -1.98 3.18 -2.04
N ILE A 302 -2.24 4.44 -1.70
CA ILE A 302 -1.25 5.41 -1.28
C ILE A 302 -1.49 5.82 0.18
N ASP A 303 -0.41 6.00 0.93
CA ASP A 303 -0.44 6.36 2.35
C ASP A 303 0.72 7.37 2.60
N ASP A 304 0.65 8.13 3.66
CA ASP A 304 1.66 9.14 3.99
C ASP A 304 2.72 8.66 5.00
N HIS A 305 2.69 7.38 5.36
CA HIS A 305 3.59 6.79 6.36
C HIS A 305 4.85 6.18 5.74
N HIS A 306 5.56 6.96 4.92
CA HIS A 306 6.78 6.53 4.21
C HIS A 306 8.07 6.88 4.97
N ALA A 307 8.08 6.69 6.28
CA ALA A 307 9.14 7.17 7.15
C ALA A 307 10.53 6.60 6.83
N SER A 308 10.61 5.30 6.50
CA SER A 308 11.90 4.63 6.31
C SER A 308 12.44 4.72 4.88
N ASP A 309 11.63 5.09 3.91
CA ASP A 309 12.05 5.32 2.53
C ASP A 309 12.39 6.80 2.24
N GLY A 310 12.24 7.67 3.23
CA GLY A 310 12.53 9.08 3.12
C GLY A 310 11.43 9.92 2.47
N TYR A 311 10.22 9.39 2.38
CA TYR A 311 9.04 10.06 1.82
C TYR A 311 7.89 10.17 2.83
N ALA A 312 8.20 10.34 4.12
CA ALA A 312 7.18 10.62 5.11
C ALA A 312 6.45 11.93 4.76
N THR A 313 5.14 11.90 4.75
CA THR A 313 4.30 13.07 4.41
C THR A 313 4.77 13.81 3.14
N PRO A 314 4.85 13.14 1.98
CA PRO A 314 5.39 13.74 0.76
C PRO A 314 4.54 14.94 0.29
N PRO A 315 5.13 15.88 -0.47
CA PRO A 315 4.38 16.98 -1.06
C PRO A 315 3.42 16.49 -2.15
N ILE A 316 2.44 17.33 -2.48
CA ILE A 316 1.40 16.97 -3.46
C ILE A 316 1.96 16.60 -4.83
N GLU A 317 3.10 17.16 -5.21
CA GLU A 317 3.79 16.90 -6.48
C GLU A 317 4.20 15.43 -6.62
N ILE A 318 4.63 14.79 -5.54
CA ILE A 318 4.94 13.34 -5.53
C ILE A 318 3.66 12.53 -5.70
N TYR A 319 2.59 12.85 -4.96
CA TYR A 319 1.32 12.15 -5.12
C TYR A 319 0.75 12.30 -6.54
N ARG A 320 0.89 13.48 -7.16
CA ARG A 320 0.50 13.71 -8.56
C ARG A 320 1.33 12.85 -9.52
N GLY A 321 2.64 12.77 -9.34
CA GLY A 321 3.53 11.95 -10.16
C GLY A 321 3.19 10.46 -10.07
N VAL A 322 3.02 9.96 -8.85
CA VAL A 322 2.65 8.56 -8.58
C VAL A 322 1.28 8.22 -9.19
N ALA A 323 0.27 9.05 -8.93
CA ALA A 323 -1.08 8.83 -9.49
C ALA A 323 -1.08 8.92 -11.02
N SER A 324 -0.31 9.83 -11.63
CA SER A 324 -0.16 9.94 -13.08
C SER A 324 0.38 8.63 -13.69
N ASN A 325 1.41 8.04 -13.05
CA ASN A 325 1.94 6.74 -13.46
C ASN A 325 0.87 5.64 -13.39
N TRP A 326 0.10 5.55 -12.31
CA TRP A 326 -0.93 4.54 -12.14
C TRP A 326 -2.08 4.69 -13.14
N TRP A 327 -2.56 5.92 -13.36
CA TRP A 327 -3.60 6.19 -14.36
C TRP A 327 -3.16 5.79 -15.76
N ARG A 328 -1.91 6.06 -16.12
CA ARG A 328 -1.34 5.63 -17.41
C ARG A 328 -1.35 4.10 -17.54
N GLN A 329 -1.10 3.36 -16.46
CA GLN A 329 -1.16 1.90 -16.44
C GLN A 329 -2.59 1.34 -16.44
N GLY A 330 -3.61 2.20 -16.47
CA GLY A 330 -5.01 1.82 -16.68
C GLY A 330 -5.73 1.36 -15.42
N VAL A 331 -5.46 1.95 -14.27
CA VAL A 331 -6.23 1.71 -13.03
C VAL A 331 -7.66 2.22 -13.13
N ASP A 332 -8.54 1.71 -12.27
CA ASP A 332 -9.95 2.13 -12.20
C ASP A 332 -10.18 3.30 -11.23
N GLY A 333 -9.19 3.64 -10.42
CA GLY A 333 -9.16 4.74 -9.46
C GLY A 333 -7.97 4.61 -8.52
N VAL A 334 -7.96 5.38 -7.45
CA VAL A 334 -6.90 5.39 -6.43
C VAL A 334 -7.50 5.12 -5.06
N GLN A 335 -6.82 4.35 -4.22
CA GLN A 335 -7.16 4.26 -2.80
C GLN A 335 -6.20 5.13 -1.99
N THR A 336 -6.74 5.93 -1.05
CA THR A 336 -5.94 6.61 -0.04
C THR A 336 -6.13 5.93 1.30
N PHE A 337 -5.03 5.75 2.04
CA PHE A 337 -5.06 5.14 3.37
C PHE A 337 -4.65 6.16 4.43
N ASN A 338 -5.55 6.40 5.38
CA ASN A 338 -5.36 7.34 6.49
C ASN A 338 -5.10 8.81 6.09
N PHE A 339 -5.57 9.25 4.92
CA PHE A 339 -5.38 10.62 4.41
C PHE A 339 -6.35 11.66 4.96
N ASN A 340 -7.32 11.34 5.77
CA ASN A 340 -8.34 12.29 6.16
C ASN A 340 -8.12 12.89 7.55
N HIS A 341 -6.95 13.36 7.84
CA HIS A 341 -6.75 14.11 9.07
C HIS A 341 -7.50 15.45 8.98
N ALA A 342 -8.50 15.64 9.82
CA ALA A 342 -9.18 16.92 9.95
C ALA A 342 -8.19 18.01 10.39
N PRO A 343 -8.44 19.29 10.07
CA PRO A 343 -7.50 20.39 10.34
C PRO A 343 -7.07 20.53 11.80
N ASP A 344 -7.89 20.07 12.72
CA ASP A 344 -7.64 20.11 14.17
C ASP A 344 -7.00 18.82 14.73
N PHE A 345 -6.70 17.85 13.88
CA PHE A 345 -5.99 16.63 14.27
C PHE A 345 -4.49 16.91 14.50
N PRO A 346 -3.78 16.12 15.32
CA PRO A 346 -2.34 16.29 15.55
C PRO A 346 -1.48 16.39 14.27
N TYR A 347 -1.97 15.80 13.17
CA TYR A 347 -1.30 15.79 11.86
C TYR A 347 -1.83 16.85 10.88
N ARG A 348 -2.40 17.91 11.36
CA ARG A 348 -2.94 19.02 10.54
C ARG A 348 -1.99 19.60 9.50
N LYS A 349 -0.68 19.42 9.65
CA LYS A 349 0.32 19.84 8.66
C LYS A 349 0.12 19.18 7.29
N THR A 350 -0.45 17.98 7.25
CA THR A 350 -0.71 17.24 6.01
C THR A 350 -2.10 17.55 5.42
N TRP A 351 -2.96 18.25 6.15
CA TRP A 351 -4.34 18.50 5.73
C TRP A 351 -4.44 19.15 4.34
N THR A 352 -3.65 20.19 4.08
CA THR A 352 -3.67 20.89 2.79
C THR A 352 -3.29 19.95 1.66
N THR A 353 -2.24 19.14 1.83
CA THR A 353 -1.80 18.14 0.86
C THR A 353 -2.87 17.07 0.64
N HIS A 354 -3.49 16.56 1.71
CA HIS A 354 -4.55 15.56 1.60
C HIS A 354 -5.80 16.12 0.88
N LEU A 355 -6.19 17.35 1.18
CA LEU A 355 -7.31 17.99 0.49
C LEU A 355 -7.05 18.17 -1.01
N LEU A 356 -5.83 18.60 -1.39
CA LEU A 356 -5.43 18.65 -2.78
C LEU A 356 -5.43 17.26 -3.41
N ALA A 357 -4.93 16.24 -2.72
CA ALA A 357 -4.96 14.86 -3.18
C ALA A 357 -6.41 14.40 -3.46
N PHE A 358 -7.36 14.67 -2.56
CA PHE A 358 -8.77 14.32 -2.77
C PHE A 358 -9.43 15.06 -3.94
N ARG A 359 -8.96 16.25 -4.29
CA ARG A 359 -9.46 17.03 -5.43
C ARG A 359 -8.81 16.67 -6.76
N GLU A 360 -7.65 16.01 -6.73
CA GLU A 360 -6.81 15.91 -7.93
C GLU A 360 -6.50 14.48 -8.37
N LEU A 361 -6.28 13.54 -7.43
CA LEU A 361 -5.73 12.24 -7.77
C LEU A 361 -6.72 11.29 -8.46
N GLY A 362 -8.01 11.56 -8.36
CA GLY A 362 -9.07 10.68 -8.84
C GLY A 362 -9.32 10.74 -10.35
N SER A 363 -8.54 11.53 -11.13
CA SER A 363 -8.73 11.63 -12.58
C SER A 363 -7.46 12.12 -13.27
N PRO A 364 -7.11 11.56 -14.46
CA PRO A 364 -6.06 12.13 -15.31
C PRO A 364 -6.30 13.60 -15.68
N ALA A 365 -7.56 13.99 -15.85
CA ALA A 365 -7.91 15.36 -16.23
C ALA A 365 -7.55 16.38 -15.15
N THR A 366 -7.72 16.03 -13.89
CA THR A 366 -7.39 16.91 -12.75
C THR A 366 -5.90 16.94 -12.44
N LEU A 367 -5.12 15.97 -12.94
CA LEU A 367 -3.67 15.91 -12.82
C LEU A 367 -2.94 16.69 -13.95
N ARG A 368 -3.65 16.94 -15.05
CA ARG A 368 -3.04 17.52 -16.25
C ARG A 368 -2.47 18.92 -15.99
N HIS A 369 -1.23 19.17 -16.45
CA HIS A 369 -0.50 20.44 -16.34
C HIS A 369 -0.32 20.95 -14.90
N LYS A 370 -0.28 20.06 -13.94
CA LYS A 370 0.11 20.36 -12.55
C LYS A 370 1.54 19.91 -12.32
N ASN A 371 2.28 20.66 -11.51
CA ASN A 371 3.63 20.29 -11.11
C ASN A 371 3.67 18.90 -10.50
N LYS A 372 4.66 18.09 -10.92
CA LYS A 372 4.83 16.69 -10.49
C LYS A 372 6.29 16.38 -10.19
N ILE A 373 6.47 15.46 -9.28
CA ILE A 373 7.74 14.81 -8.99
C ILE A 373 7.55 13.32 -9.23
N PHE A 374 8.25 12.79 -10.22
CA PHE A 374 8.33 11.36 -10.48
C PHE A 374 9.52 10.80 -9.72
N VAL A 375 9.32 9.71 -8.99
CA VAL A 375 10.33 9.17 -8.08
C VAL A 375 10.70 7.74 -8.44
N VAL A 376 11.97 7.39 -8.26
CA VAL A 376 12.40 6.00 -8.13
C VAL A 376 12.37 5.67 -6.65
N GLN A 377 11.54 4.72 -6.26
CA GLN A 377 11.30 4.46 -4.86
C GLN A 377 12.49 3.81 -4.17
N ARG A 378 12.71 4.21 -2.91
CA ARG A 378 13.68 3.62 -2.01
C ARG A 378 13.05 2.47 -1.22
N ARG A 379 13.81 1.38 -1.03
CA ARG A 379 13.43 0.27 -0.13
C ARG A 379 13.23 0.79 1.28
N GLY A 380 12.25 0.23 1.96
CA GLY A 380 11.84 0.63 3.28
C GLY A 380 10.32 0.65 3.35
N GLY A 381 9.77 1.41 4.23
CA GLY A 381 8.34 1.55 4.43
C GLY A 381 7.93 1.18 5.85
N GLY A 382 6.78 1.67 6.25
CA GLY A 382 6.28 1.47 7.59
C GLY A 382 6.91 2.38 8.65
N HIS A 383 6.51 2.17 9.87
CA HIS A 383 6.84 3.02 11.01
C HIS A 383 8.32 2.93 11.40
N GLY A 384 9.19 3.71 10.75
CA GLY A 384 10.58 3.85 11.14
C GLY A 384 11.44 2.58 10.99
N GLN A 385 11.04 1.63 10.17
CA GLN A 385 11.81 0.42 9.93
C GLN A 385 13.01 0.73 9.05
N SER A 386 14.14 0.12 9.38
CA SER A 386 15.34 0.19 8.55
C SER A 386 15.05 -0.33 7.15
N VAL A 387 15.76 0.25 6.18
CA VAL A 387 15.82 -0.28 4.81
C VAL A 387 16.03 -1.78 4.86
N ILE A 388 15.28 -2.53 4.09
CA ILE A 388 15.51 -3.96 3.90
C ILE A 388 16.78 -4.08 3.06
N PRO A 389 17.89 -4.57 3.63
CA PRO A 389 19.18 -4.47 2.97
C PRO A 389 19.30 -5.41 1.76
N ASN A 390 18.47 -6.46 1.72
CA ASN A 390 18.55 -7.47 0.67
C ASN A 390 17.18 -8.08 0.38
N PRO A 391 16.66 -7.98 -0.86
CA PRO A 391 15.41 -8.63 -1.24
C PRO A 391 15.45 -10.16 -1.08
N GLU A 392 16.60 -10.79 -1.09
CA GLU A 392 16.75 -12.24 -0.86
C GLU A 392 16.32 -12.69 0.54
N ASN A 393 16.25 -11.77 1.49
CA ASN A 393 15.78 -12.04 2.86
C ASN A 393 14.26 -12.08 3.00
N TRP A 394 13.51 -12.04 1.92
CA TRP A 394 12.04 -12.08 1.92
C TRP A 394 11.46 -13.38 2.49
N HIS A 395 12.25 -14.43 2.56
CA HIS A 395 11.85 -15.72 3.14
C HIS A 395 11.83 -15.71 4.67
N THR A 396 12.45 -14.72 5.32
CA THR A 396 12.39 -14.61 6.78
C THR A 396 11.01 -14.14 7.23
N PRO A 397 10.58 -14.52 8.44
CA PRO A 397 9.33 -14.01 9.01
C PRO A 397 9.30 -12.49 8.99
N ARG A 398 8.27 -11.93 8.35
CA ARG A 398 8.20 -10.50 8.08
C ARG A 398 7.50 -9.74 9.16
N HIS A 399 7.96 -8.53 9.40
CA HIS A 399 7.21 -7.54 10.14
C HIS A 399 5.94 -7.15 9.35
N MET A 400 4.89 -6.67 10.06
CA MET A 400 3.58 -6.34 9.51
C MET A 400 3.57 -5.40 8.28
N TYR A 401 4.68 -4.74 8.00
CA TYR A 401 4.79 -3.75 6.91
C TYR A 401 5.90 -4.08 5.90
N ILE A 402 6.53 -5.23 6.01
CA ILE A 402 7.71 -5.56 5.19
C ILE A 402 7.37 -5.81 3.72
N ASN A 403 6.15 -6.25 3.43
CA ASN A 403 5.73 -6.52 2.05
C ASN A 403 5.44 -5.25 1.24
N THR A 404 5.96 -4.15 1.69
CA THR A 404 5.95 -2.88 0.98
C THR A 404 7.26 -2.69 0.24
N ASN A 405 7.26 -1.97 -0.85
CA ASN A 405 8.45 -1.56 -1.59
C ASN A 405 9.33 -2.70 -2.11
N LEU A 406 8.74 -3.88 -2.40
CA LEU A 406 9.45 -5.01 -3.01
C LEU A 406 10.11 -4.65 -4.34
N LEU A 407 9.46 -3.79 -5.11
CA LEU A 407 9.90 -3.36 -6.43
C LEU A 407 10.89 -2.18 -6.38
N ALA A 408 11.09 -1.59 -5.19
CA ALA A 408 11.91 -0.40 -5.03
C ALA A 408 13.38 -0.67 -5.37
N ALA A 409 13.92 0.11 -6.31
CA ALA A 409 15.28 -0.03 -6.79
C ALA A 409 16.32 0.57 -5.83
N LEU A 410 15.98 1.63 -5.10
CA LEU A 410 16.92 2.34 -4.23
C LEU A 410 16.90 1.82 -2.77
N PRO A 411 17.99 1.99 -1.99
CA PRO A 411 19.27 2.55 -2.43
C PRO A 411 20.02 1.60 -3.36
N GLU A 412 20.78 2.19 -4.30
CA GLU A 412 21.61 1.43 -5.24
C GLU A 412 23.07 1.91 -5.14
N THR A 413 24.01 1.02 -5.36
CA THR A 413 25.42 1.36 -5.34
C THR A 413 25.82 1.98 -6.67
N LEU A 414 26.42 3.18 -6.61
CA LEU A 414 27.02 3.81 -7.78
C LEU A 414 28.32 3.07 -8.17
N ASP A 415 28.47 2.73 -9.45
CA ASP A 415 29.71 2.10 -9.92
C ASP A 415 30.93 3.00 -9.67
N GLY A 416 31.64 2.74 -8.58
CA GLY A 416 32.84 3.48 -8.19
C GLY A 416 34.08 3.15 -9.02
N SER A 417 34.00 2.24 -10.00
CA SER A 417 35.11 1.94 -10.92
C SER A 417 35.27 3.00 -12.00
N GLY A 418 34.25 3.83 -12.23
CA GLY A 418 34.19 4.84 -13.30
C GLY A 418 34.05 4.25 -14.71
N LYS A 419 33.90 2.93 -14.84
CA LYS A 419 33.87 2.23 -16.14
C LYS A 419 32.47 2.04 -16.70
N GLY A 420 31.44 2.04 -15.85
CA GLY A 420 30.05 1.80 -16.22
C GLY A 420 29.08 2.84 -15.70
N ASP A 421 27.89 2.82 -16.25
CA ASP A 421 26.75 3.60 -15.74
C ASP A 421 25.94 2.72 -14.78
N THR A 422 25.61 3.24 -13.60
CA THR A 422 24.56 2.63 -12.76
C THR A 422 23.21 3.02 -13.36
N MET A 423 22.47 2.01 -13.82
CA MET A 423 21.23 2.20 -14.58
C MET A 423 20.02 2.08 -13.66
N LEU A 424 19.15 3.09 -13.70
CA LEU A 424 17.87 3.13 -12.97
C LEU A 424 16.73 3.39 -13.96
N THR A 425 15.58 2.76 -13.71
CA THR A 425 14.36 3.01 -14.47
C THR A 425 13.49 4.02 -13.72
N LEU A 426 13.10 5.09 -14.42
CA LEU A 426 12.20 6.13 -13.91
C LEU A 426 10.93 6.15 -14.76
N ALA A 427 9.76 5.92 -14.13
CA ALA A 427 8.48 5.99 -14.82
C ALA A 427 7.94 7.43 -14.83
N VAL A 428 7.48 7.90 -16.02
CA VAL A 428 6.86 9.21 -16.23
C VAL A 428 5.50 9.02 -16.88
N GLY A 429 4.42 9.31 -16.15
CA GLY A 429 3.04 9.13 -16.63
C GLY A 429 2.53 10.24 -17.56
N ASP A 430 3.20 11.39 -17.55
CA ASP A 430 2.81 12.56 -18.35
C ASP A 430 3.44 12.54 -19.75
N ASP A 431 2.69 12.96 -20.74
CA ASP A 431 3.22 13.27 -22.09
C ASP A 431 3.77 14.70 -22.13
N VAL A 432 4.96 14.88 -21.54
CA VAL A 432 5.63 16.19 -21.50
C VAL A 432 6.12 16.65 -22.87
N THR A 433 6.23 15.75 -23.84
CA THR A 433 6.69 16.05 -25.21
C THR A 433 5.61 16.75 -25.99
N THR A 434 4.40 16.19 -26.00
CA THR A 434 3.24 16.80 -26.68
C THR A 434 2.84 18.11 -26.01
N ASP A 435 2.86 18.17 -24.69
CA ASP A 435 2.51 19.36 -23.90
C ASP A 435 3.73 20.29 -23.64
N SER A 436 4.83 20.17 -24.41
CA SER A 436 6.10 20.88 -24.16
C SER A 436 5.97 22.40 -24.06
N ALA A 437 5.01 23.00 -24.76
CA ALA A 437 4.71 24.44 -24.65
C ALA A 437 4.19 24.85 -23.25
N ARG A 438 3.66 23.91 -22.48
CA ARG A 438 3.19 24.12 -21.11
C ARG A 438 4.27 23.82 -20.07
N VAL A 439 5.32 23.11 -20.44
CA VAL A 439 6.41 22.81 -19.53
C VAL A 439 7.27 24.06 -19.30
N GLU A 440 7.48 24.40 -18.06
CA GLU A 440 8.36 25.51 -17.66
C GLU A 440 9.79 25.02 -17.49
N ASN A 441 9.97 23.96 -16.71
CA ASN A 441 11.27 23.36 -16.43
C ASN A 441 11.15 21.88 -16.13
N ILE A 442 12.20 21.12 -16.48
CA ILE A 442 12.40 19.74 -16.06
C ILE A 442 13.81 19.62 -15.46
N ALA A 443 13.90 19.00 -14.27
CA ALA A 443 15.15 18.79 -13.56
C ALA A 443 15.22 17.37 -12.97
N LEU A 444 16.39 16.73 -13.09
CA LEU A 444 16.69 15.47 -12.42
C LEU A 444 17.46 15.75 -11.14
N HIS A 445 16.92 15.30 -10.03
CA HIS A 445 17.50 15.46 -8.70
C HIS A 445 18.04 14.10 -8.22
N VAL A 446 19.30 14.08 -7.80
CA VAL A 446 19.97 12.89 -7.28
C VAL A 446 20.47 13.16 -5.87
N LEU A 447 20.04 12.34 -4.91
CA LEU A 447 20.58 12.39 -3.54
C LEU A 447 21.49 11.19 -3.34
N VAL A 448 22.71 11.45 -2.87
CA VAL A 448 23.72 10.42 -2.64
C VAL A 448 24.25 10.45 -1.21
N THR A 449 24.74 9.29 -0.74
CA THR A 449 25.52 9.16 0.49
C THR A 449 26.93 8.71 0.13
N ASP A 450 27.94 9.45 0.59
CA ASP A 450 29.35 9.08 0.45
C ASP A 450 29.91 8.63 1.81
N PRO A 451 30.13 7.32 2.02
CA PRO A 451 30.67 6.79 3.28
C PRO A 451 32.10 7.26 3.59
N ALA A 452 32.85 7.75 2.59
CA ALA A 452 34.18 8.30 2.79
C ALA A 452 34.15 9.61 3.59
N ILE A 453 33.02 10.31 3.60
CA ILE A 453 32.84 11.52 4.41
C ILE A 453 32.51 11.10 5.84
N LYS A 454 33.40 11.41 6.79
CA LYS A 454 33.29 10.98 8.20
C LYS A 454 31.95 11.33 8.86
N SER A 455 31.37 12.48 8.53
CA SER A 455 30.05 12.91 9.02
C SER A 455 28.89 12.06 8.50
N GLN A 456 29.07 11.36 7.38
CA GLN A 456 28.08 10.46 6.79
C GLN A 456 28.26 8.99 7.20
N ARG A 457 29.45 8.62 7.72
CA ARG A 457 29.71 7.28 8.26
C ARG A 457 28.88 6.96 9.50
N GLN A 458 28.49 7.97 10.25
CA GLN A 458 27.50 7.82 11.31
C GLN A 458 26.10 7.95 10.69
N SER A 459 25.63 6.92 10.00
CA SER A 459 24.19 6.74 9.88
C SER A 459 23.64 6.76 11.31
N PRO A 460 22.78 7.71 11.69
CA PRO A 460 22.05 7.52 12.92
C PRO A 460 21.39 6.15 12.76
N ARG A 461 21.75 5.18 13.60
CA ARG A 461 20.87 4.03 13.86
C ARG A 461 19.56 4.71 14.20
N LEU A 462 18.61 4.68 13.28
CA LEU A 462 17.25 5.07 13.60
C LEU A 462 16.95 4.31 14.89
N PRO A 463 16.66 4.98 16.00
CA PRO A 463 16.48 4.30 17.27
C PRO A 463 15.46 3.21 17.02
N ALA A 464 15.77 2.00 17.42
CA ALA A 464 14.92 0.81 17.25
C ALA A 464 13.55 0.97 17.95
N VAL A 465 13.27 2.11 18.54
CA VAL A 465 12.07 2.45 19.29
C VAL A 465 11.67 3.89 18.97
N VAL A 466 11.11 4.12 17.78
CA VAL A 466 10.15 5.22 17.63
C VAL A 466 8.87 4.64 17.05
N VAL A 467 8.32 3.73 17.81
CA VAL A 467 6.92 3.34 17.74
C VAL A 467 6.14 4.46 18.41
N ALA A 468 5.90 5.57 17.90
CA ALA A 468 4.84 6.45 18.39
C ALA A 468 4.80 7.88 17.84
N THR A 469 5.68 8.29 16.93
CA THR A 469 5.53 9.65 16.40
C THR A 469 5.60 9.61 14.87
N ILE A 470 4.43 9.57 14.31
CA ILE A 470 4.17 9.89 12.91
C ILE A 470 4.82 11.26 12.65
N GLY A 471 5.79 11.31 11.77
CA GLY A 471 6.36 12.57 11.30
C GLY A 471 7.83 12.86 11.57
N HIS A 472 8.64 11.93 12.10
CA HIS A 472 10.03 12.26 12.47
C HIS A 472 11.14 11.51 11.72
N ALA A 473 10.83 10.62 10.79
CA ALA A 473 11.87 9.90 10.06
C ALA A 473 12.44 10.65 8.85
N GLU A 474 11.81 11.72 8.41
CA GLU A 474 12.37 12.59 7.35
C GLU A 474 13.68 13.26 7.76
N ASP A 475 13.84 13.56 9.04
CA ASP A 475 15.01 14.30 9.55
C ASP A 475 16.32 13.56 9.34
N GLY A 476 16.31 12.24 9.26
CA GLY A 476 17.53 11.45 9.02
C GLY A 476 18.13 11.61 7.63
N LEU A 477 17.33 11.94 6.61
CA LEU A 477 17.82 12.22 5.25
C LEU A 477 17.96 13.71 4.97
N LYS A 478 17.12 14.56 5.56
CA LYS A 478 17.18 16.03 5.42
C LYS A 478 18.41 16.66 6.10
N ASN A 479 18.88 16.05 7.20
CA ASN A 479 20.02 16.57 7.96
C ASN A 479 21.38 15.94 7.58
N ARG A 480 21.47 15.20 6.48
CA ARG A 480 22.76 14.73 5.98
C ARG A 480 23.49 15.89 5.31
N PRO A 481 24.75 16.14 5.66
CA PRO A 481 25.51 17.15 4.96
C PRO A 481 25.55 16.82 3.47
N ALA A 482 25.32 17.84 2.66
CA ALA A 482 25.38 17.73 1.22
C ALA A 482 26.69 17.05 0.81
N CYS A 483 26.60 16.02 -0.03
CA CYS A 483 27.78 15.42 -0.63
C CYS A 483 28.31 16.35 -1.73
N THR A 484 28.95 17.45 -1.31
CA THR A 484 29.53 18.44 -2.22
C THR A 484 30.72 17.88 -2.99
N SER A 485 31.39 16.85 -2.44
CA SER A 485 32.64 16.32 -2.97
C SER A 485 32.53 15.59 -4.29
N ILE A 486 31.33 15.05 -4.62
CA ILE A 486 31.15 14.26 -5.86
C ILE A 486 30.28 14.93 -6.92
N ALA A 487 29.74 16.10 -6.66
CA ALA A 487 28.83 16.73 -7.63
C ALA A 487 29.53 17.02 -8.97
N SER A 488 30.78 17.44 -8.95
CA SER A 488 31.59 17.65 -10.16
C SER A 488 32.08 16.36 -10.82
N GLU A 489 31.95 15.22 -10.12
CA GLU A 489 32.41 13.91 -10.57
C GLU A 489 31.22 13.00 -10.95
N LEU A 490 29.97 13.51 -10.85
CA LEU A 490 28.78 12.78 -11.23
C LEU A 490 28.26 13.24 -12.58
N GLU A 491 28.18 12.32 -13.52
CA GLU A 491 27.55 12.52 -14.82
C GLU A 491 26.21 11.79 -14.86
N ALA A 492 25.24 12.36 -15.57
CA ALA A 492 23.94 11.70 -15.78
C ALA A 492 23.58 11.64 -17.26
N ARG A 493 22.90 10.55 -17.63
CA ARG A 493 22.28 10.36 -18.95
C ARG A 493 20.81 10.04 -18.77
N LEU A 494 20.01 10.59 -19.66
CA LEU A 494 18.59 10.26 -19.76
C LEU A 494 18.33 9.70 -21.16
N ASN A 495 17.86 8.44 -21.22
CA ASN A 495 17.63 7.71 -22.47
C ASN A 495 18.87 7.78 -23.41
N ASN A 496 20.06 7.52 -22.86
CA ASN A 496 21.37 7.56 -23.51
C ASN A 496 21.88 8.95 -23.94
N VAL A 497 21.15 10.03 -23.65
CA VAL A 497 21.59 11.39 -23.95
C VAL A 497 22.21 11.99 -22.69
N GLN A 498 23.44 12.53 -22.82
CA GLN A 498 24.15 13.20 -21.75
C GLN A 498 23.38 14.43 -21.29
N LEU A 499 23.17 14.57 -19.99
CA LEU A 499 22.59 15.76 -19.37
C LEU A 499 23.64 16.86 -19.15
N PRO A 500 23.22 18.13 -18.95
CA PRO A 500 24.10 19.23 -18.58
C PRO A 500 24.90 18.91 -17.32
N SER A 501 26.00 19.65 -17.10
CA SER A 501 26.76 19.56 -15.84
C SER A 501 25.85 19.89 -14.66
N PRO A 502 25.96 19.15 -13.56
CA PRO A 502 25.08 19.34 -12.42
C PRO A 502 25.44 20.59 -11.60
N ARG A 503 24.46 21.09 -10.88
CA ARG A 503 24.65 22.07 -9.80
C ARG A 503 24.25 21.43 -8.46
N LEU A 504 24.69 22.06 -7.37
CA LEU A 504 24.26 21.69 -6.02
C LEU A 504 23.11 22.60 -5.58
N ASP A 505 22.08 21.98 -5.01
CA ASP A 505 20.91 22.67 -4.49
C ASP A 505 20.40 21.95 -3.25
N ASP A 506 20.50 22.56 -2.08
CA ASP A 506 20.06 22.06 -0.78
C ASP A 506 20.36 20.55 -0.56
N GLY A 507 21.60 20.16 -0.86
CA GLY A 507 22.09 18.78 -0.71
C GLY A 507 21.80 17.83 -1.88
N TRP A 508 21.06 18.27 -2.87
CA TRP A 508 20.79 17.53 -4.08
C TRP A 508 21.81 17.88 -5.18
N ILE A 509 22.16 16.88 -5.97
CA ILE A 509 22.87 17.04 -7.23
C ILE A 509 21.79 17.17 -8.31
N VAL A 510 21.72 18.33 -8.96
CA VAL A 510 20.61 18.69 -9.85
C VAL A 510 21.12 18.90 -11.28
N PHE A 511 20.51 18.17 -12.20
CA PHE A 511 20.76 18.29 -13.64
C PHE A 511 19.58 19.03 -14.28
N ASP A 512 19.77 20.26 -14.71
CA ASP A 512 18.77 21.12 -15.35
C ASP A 512 19.40 22.16 -16.31
N PRO A 513 18.67 22.70 -17.28
CA PRO A 513 17.35 22.26 -17.74
C PRO A 513 17.41 20.99 -18.60
N ILE A 514 16.38 20.14 -18.50
CA ILE A 514 16.25 18.96 -19.34
C ILE A 514 15.27 19.25 -20.49
N ASN A 515 15.67 18.90 -21.71
CA ASN A 515 14.79 19.04 -22.86
C ASN A 515 13.62 18.03 -22.76
N PRO A 516 12.34 18.47 -22.79
CA PRO A 516 11.18 17.58 -22.74
C PRO A 516 11.20 16.44 -23.76
N ARG A 517 11.82 16.65 -24.94
CA ARG A 517 11.94 15.63 -26.00
C ARG A 517 12.79 14.42 -25.63
N LEU A 518 13.55 14.49 -24.54
CA LEU A 518 14.34 13.36 -24.04
C LEU A 518 13.51 12.37 -23.25
N LEU A 519 12.31 12.76 -22.82
CA LEU A 519 11.43 11.92 -22.02
C LEU A 519 10.42 11.16 -22.89
N ALA A 520 10.27 9.88 -22.58
CA ALA A 520 9.20 9.04 -23.08
C ALA A 520 8.07 8.92 -22.04
N VAL A 521 6.84 8.78 -22.50
CA VAL A 521 5.73 8.39 -21.64
C VAL A 521 5.95 6.93 -21.20
N GLY A 522 6.08 6.70 -19.92
CA GLY A 522 6.43 5.40 -19.32
C GLY A 522 7.85 5.34 -18.83
N ASN A 523 8.51 4.21 -19.04
CA ASN A 523 9.83 3.97 -18.50
C ASN A 523 10.91 4.75 -19.27
N ASN A 524 11.72 5.47 -18.51
CA ASN A 524 12.91 6.18 -18.96
C ASN A 524 14.13 5.59 -18.26
N LEU A 525 15.24 5.49 -18.97
CA LEU A 525 16.50 5.00 -18.41
C LEU A 525 17.35 6.18 -17.96
N VAL A 526 17.72 6.16 -16.69
CA VAL A 526 18.67 7.10 -16.10
C VAL A 526 19.98 6.37 -15.83
N GLY A 527 21.04 6.74 -16.51
CA GLY A 527 22.40 6.26 -16.26
C GLY A 527 23.16 7.28 -15.43
N LEU A 528 23.72 6.85 -14.30
CA LEU A 528 24.58 7.68 -13.45
C LEU A 528 26.00 7.13 -13.49
N ARG A 529 26.99 7.96 -13.83
CA ARG A 529 28.41 7.63 -13.91
C ARG A 529 29.22 8.44 -12.94
N TYR A 530 30.04 7.76 -12.18
CA TYR A 530 31.06 8.40 -11.35
C TYR A 530 32.36 8.53 -12.14
N SER A 531 32.86 9.75 -12.34
CA SER A 531 34.07 10.07 -13.09
C SER A 531 35.28 10.38 -12.20
N GLY A 532 35.12 10.28 -10.89
CA GLY A 532 36.20 10.51 -9.93
C GLY A 532 37.14 9.31 -9.76
N PRO A 533 38.12 9.42 -8.82
CA PRO A 533 39.04 8.32 -8.53
C PRO A 533 38.33 7.04 -8.11
N PRO A 534 38.83 5.84 -8.52
CA PRO A 534 38.21 4.58 -8.15
C PRO A 534 38.02 4.43 -6.64
N ARG A 535 36.85 3.91 -6.22
CA ARG A 535 36.48 3.72 -4.82
C ARG A 535 36.72 2.31 -4.35
N ALA A 536 37.19 2.16 -3.11
CA ALA A 536 37.29 0.87 -2.46
C ALA A 536 35.87 0.29 -2.16
N PRO A 537 35.68 -1.03 -2.08
CA PRO A 537 34.37 -1.63 -1.84
C PRO A 537 33.62 -1.10 -0.61
N GLN A 538 34.33 -0.75 0.46
CA GLN A 538 33.75 -0.20 1.70
C GLN A 538 33.38 1.30 1.60
N ASP A 539 33.86 2.00 0.59
CA ASP A 539 33.67 3.44 0.37
C ASP A 539 32.79 3.71 -0.88
N GLN A 540 31.99 2.73 -1.28
CA GLN A 540 31.06 2.88 -2.39
C GLN A 540 29.98 3.92 -2.10
N ILE A 541 29.71 4.76 -3.08
CA ILE A 541 28.66 5.79 -2.99
C ILE A 541 27.31 5.12 -3.18
N LEU A 542 26.33 5.50 -2.36
CA LEU A 542 24.95 5.04 -2.48
C LEU A 542 24.07 6.13 -3.09
N ILE A 543 23.33 5.78 -4.12
CA ILE A 543 22.22 6.58 -4.64
C ILE A 543 21.04 6.35 -3.70
N GLU A 544 20.64 7.39 -2.97
CA GLU A 544 19.58 7.29 -1.95
C GLU A 544 18.20 7.68 -2.50
N LYS A 545 18.15 8.71 -3.38
CA LYS A 545 16.94 9.17 -4.05
C LYS A 545 17.23 9.59 -5.48
N LEU A 546 16.25 9.36 -6.34
CA LEU A 546 16.22 9.84 -7.71
C LEU A 546 14.83 10.39 -8.01
N GLU A 547 14.77 11.68 -8.34
CA GLU A 547 13.51 12.39 -8.58
C GLU A 547 13.59 13.17 -9.90
N LEU A 548 12.52 13.13 -10.70
CA LEU A 548 12.36 14.00 -11.85
C LEU A 548 11.25 15.01 -11.55
N HIS A 549 11.63 16.27 -11.47
CA HIS A 549 10.72 17.39 -11.24
C HIS A 549 10.26 17.94 -12.58
N VAL A 550 8.95 17.97 -12.79
CA VAL A 550 8.31 18.55 -13.99
C VAL A 550 7.42 19.69 -13.54
N ASN A 551 7.84 20.92 -13.86
CA ASN A 551 7.11 22.14 -13.56
C ASN A 551 6.37 22.62 -14.78
N TYR A 552 5.10 22.99 -14.61
CA TYR A 552 4.25 23.52 -15.65
C TYR A 552 3.98 25.01 -15.42
N ARG A 553 3.87 25.75 -16.51
CA ARG A 553 3.49 27.17 -16.48
C ARG A 553 2.09 27.33 -15.94
N GLU A 554 1.91 28.20 -14.97
CA GLU A 554 0.58 28.63 -14.53
C GLU A 554 -0.19 29.24 -15.69
N ARG A 555 -1.52 29.10 -15.66
CA ARG A 555 -2.39 29.69 -16.69
C ARG A 555 -2.55 31.18 -16.50
#